data_6d0e9efcf63af08f31f4cca72414ab10
#
_entry.id   6d0e9efcf63af08f31f4cca72414ab10
#
_cell.length_a   1.000
_cell.length_b   1.000
_cell.length_c   1.000
_cell.angle_alpha   90.00
_cell.angle_beta   90.00
_cell.angle_gamma   90.00
#
_symmetry.space_group_name_H-M   'P 1'
#
loop_
_entity.id
_entity.type
_entity.pdbx_description
1 polymer ?
#
loop_
_entity_poly.entity_id
_entity_poly.type
_entity_poly.pdbx_seq_one_letter_code
_entity_poly.pdbx_strand_id
1 'polypeptide(L)'
;MSTTASSFALTPAEIRFFHENGYLGPFPTVTPREMDAIRAHLDEHVIARPGPNPETPLQSRHMDSRVVYDLATHPAIVDRAASLYGPHLILWATNFFKKDPGGLRIPWHQDQNYWPLEPIVNLSAWVAIDDVKADNSCVQIIPGSHKHVVPHIRAEGVAFSEEADPQYFDAGSRIDMELRPGEFFLFNEKLLHHSEPNRSNRRRLGMSVRLTIPIVKIGQDISPLHPGHCAVLVRGEDYMGFNRLQAPPVGG
;
A
#
# COMPACT_ATOMS: atom_id res chain seq x y z
N MET A 1 17.81 -25.96 14.42
CA MET A 1 17.99 -24.53 14.60
C MET A 1 16.64 -23.98 15.07
N SER A 2 16.56 -23.47 16.29
CA SER A 2 15.33 -22.89 16.85
C SER A 2 15.04 -21.59 16.11
N THR A 3 14.08 -21.57 15.21
CA THR A 3 13.55 -20.34 14.64
C THR A 3 12.77 -19.63 15.75
N THR A 4 13.39 -18.63 16.38
CA THR A 4 12.62 -17.67 17.19
C THR A 4 11.51 -17.12 16.31
N ALA A 5 10.26 -17.39 16.69
CA ALA A 5 9.11 -16.82 16.00
C ALA A 5 9.29 -15.29 15.98
N SER A 6 9.11 -14.67 14.81
CA SER A 6 9.13 -13.22 14.69
C SER A 6 8.11 -12.61 15.66
N SER A 7 8.50 -11.53 16.34
CA SER A 7 7.63 -10.82 17.29
C SER A 7 6.36 -10.26 16.67
N PHE A 8 6.29 -10.18 15.33
CA PHE A 8 5.14 -9.63 14.58
C PHE A 8 4.39 -10.67 13.74
N ALA A 9 4.67 -11.97 13.92
CA ALA A 9 3.92 -13.01 13.21
C ALA A 9 2.43 -12.99 13.61
N LEU A 10 1.57 -13.22 12.63
CA LEU A 10 0.12 -13.28 12.85
C LEU A 10 -0.28 -14.59 13.52
N THR A 11 -1.27 -14.51 14.39
CA THR A 11 -1.93 -15.67 14.96
C THR A 11 -2.83 -16.36 13.92
N PRO A 12 -3.16 -17.64 14.10
CA PRO A 12 -4.11 -18.33 13.22
C PRO A 12 -5.50 -17.66 13.15
N ALA A 13 -5.92 -16.96 14.21
CA ALA A 13 -7.17 -16.21 14.22
C ALA A 13 -7.11 -14.97 13.34
N GLU A 14 -6.01 -14.21 13.38
CA GLU A 14 -5.78 -13.05 12.52
C GLU A 14 -5.67 -13.45 11.05
N ILE A 15 -5.00 -14.58 10.74
CA ILE A 15 -4.92 -15.12 9.37
C ILE A 15 -6.32 -15.46 8.86
N ARG A 16 -7.13 -16.15 9.64
CA ARG A 16 -8.53 -16.44 9.27
C ARG A 16 -9.35 -15.16 9.06
N PHE A 17 -9.23 -14.19 9.96
CA PHE A 17 -9.91 -12.92 9.83
C PHE A 17 -9.54 -12.21 8.52
N PHE A 18 -8.24 -12.19 8.15
CA PHE A 18 -7.81 -11.62 6.87
C PHE A 18 -8.44 -12.32 5.67
N HIS A 19 -8.45 -13.66 5.66
CA HIS A 19 -9.07 -14.42 4.57
C HIS A 19 -10.59 -14.23 4.48
N GLU A 20 -11.26 -13.98 5.60
CA GLU A 20 -12.69 -13.72 5.63
C GLU A 20 -13.04 -12.29 5.22
N ASN A 21 -12.25 -11.32 5.65
CA ASN A 21 -12.59 -9.90 5.55
C ASN A 21 -11.74 -9.13 4.51
N GLY A 22 -10.58 -9.66 4.09
CA GLY A 22 -9.69 -9.04 3.10
C GLY A 22 -8.82 -7.91 3.64
N TYR A 23 -8.85 -7.65 4.94
CA TYR A 23 -8.01 -6.65 5.60
C TYR A 23 -7.63 -7.10 7.02
N LEU A 24 -6.63 -6.43 7.59
CA LEU A 24 -6.22 -6.66 8.98
C LEU A 24 -5.50 -5.43 9.54
N GLY A 25 -5.79 -5.05 10.75
CA GLY A 25 -5.22 -3.90 11.47
C GLY A 25 -6.29 -3.05 12.17
N PRO A 26 -5.90 -1.87 12.69
CA PRO A 26 -4.59 -1.22 12.56
C PRO A 26 -3.48 -1.85 13.41
N PHE A 27 -2.23 -1.69 12.96
CA PHE A 27 -1.03 -2.08 13.67
C PHE A 27 -0.01 -0.92 13.70
N PRO A 28 0.81 -0.76 14.74
CA PRO A 28 1.89 0.22 14.74
C PRO A 28 3.10 -0.29 13.95
N THR A 29 3.79 0.62 13.25
CA THR A 29 5.18 0.47 12.81
C THR A 29 6.11 1.16 13.80
N VAL A 30 6.01 2.46 13.91
CA VAL A 30 6.79 3.34 14.78
C VAL A 30 5.85 4.14 15.69
N THR A 31 6.41 4.73 16.74
CA THR A 31 5.64 5.63 17.59
C THR A 31 5.27 6.93 16.84
N PRO A 32 4.20 7.64 17.24
CA PRO A 32 3.87 8.94 16.63
C PRO A 32 5.03 9.95 16.67
N ARG A 33 5.84 9.93 17.72
CA ARG A 33 7.02 10.82 17.85
C ARG A 33 8.12 10.46 16.83
N GLU A 34 8.36 9.16 16.60
CA GLU A 34 9.31 8.74 15.56
C GLU A 34 8.78 9.08 14.17
N MET A 35 7.46 8.94 13.96
CA MET A 35 6.83 9.33 12.71
C MET A 35 6.92 10.85 12.45
N ASP A 36 6.93 11.70 13.47
CA ASP A 36 7.14 13.14 13.30
C ASP A 36 8.51 13.46 12.66
N ALA A 37 9.56 12.77 13.07
CA ALA A 37 10.89 12.92 12.47
C ALA A 37 10.94 12.36 11.03
N ILE A 38 10.33 11.21 10.81
CA ILE A 38 10.20 10.61 9.48
C ILE A 38 9.41 11.54 8.55
N ARG A 39 8.29 12.08 9.00
CA ARG A 39 7.45 13.03 8.24
C ARG A 39 8.21 14.26 7.81
N ALA A 40 8.96 14.89 8.74
CA ALA A 40 9.78 16.06 8.43
C ALA A 40 10.81 15.73 7.32
N HIS A 41 11.49 14.58 7.42
CA HIS A 41 12.42 14.12 6.39
C HIS A 41 11.70 13.86 5.04
N LEU A 42 10.56 13.18 5.07
CA LEU A 42 9.78 12.89 3.86
C LEU A 42 9.32 14.19 3.17
N ASP A 43 8.85 15.17 3.92
CA ASP A 43 8.40 16.47 3.37
C ASP A 43 9.55 17.21 2.67
N GLU A 44 10.74 17.24 3.27
CA GLU A 44 11.90 17.96 2.74
C GLU A 44 12.59 17.21 1.57
N HIS A 45 12.76 15.89 1.69
CA HIS A 45 13.66 15.14 0.82
C HIS A 45 12.94 14.21 -0.18
N VAL A 46 11.64 13.96 0.01
CA VAL A 46 10.88 13.03 -0.84
C VAL A 46 9.71 13.73 -1.54
N ILE A 47 8.82 14.37 -0.77
CA ILE A 47 7.59 14.96 -1.32
C ILE A 47 7.88 16.23 -2.12
N ALA A 48 8.85 17.03 -1.69
CA ALA A 48 9.24 18.27 -2.36
C ALA A 48 10.23 18.04 -3.53
N ARG A 49 10.67 16.81 -3.79
CA ARG A 49 11.70 16.51 -4.80
C ARG A 49 11.17 15.58 -5.88
N PRO A 50 11.71 15.66 -7.12
CA PRO A 50 11.41 14.70 -8.18
C PRO A 50 11.73 13.27 -7.72
N GLY A 51 10.88 12.33 -8.11
CA GLY A 51 11.11 10.90 -7.91
C GLY A 51 11.74 10.24 -9.14
N PRO A 52 11.96 8.92 -9.09
CA PRO A 52 12.52 8.15 -10.21
C PRO A 52 11.65 8.24 -11.46
N ASN A 53 10.35 8.37 -11.31
CA ASN A 53 9.41 8.56 -12.40
C ASN A 53 8.92 10.03 -12.44
N PRO A 54 9.28 10.81 -13.46
CA PRO A 54 8.85 12.20 -13.58
C PRO A 54 7.31 12.37 -13.70
N GLU A 55 6.64 11.40 -14.31
CA GLU A 55 5.17 11.44 -14.50
C GLU A 55 4.41 11.15 -13.20
N THR A 56 5.01 10.34 -12.31
CA THR A 56 4.44 9.96 -11.02
C THR A 56 5.49 10.12 -9.90
N PRO A 57 5.88 11.35 -9.55
CA PRO A 57 7.05 11.62 -8.70
C PRO A 57 6.93 11.08 -7.26
N LEU A 58 5.73 10.72 -6.82
CA LEU A 58 5.46 10.15 -5.50
C LEU A 58 5.39 8.61 -5.51
N GLN A 59 5.58 7.98 -6.68
CA GLN A 59 5.58 6.53 -6.81
C GLN A 59 7.01 5.96 -6.73
N SER A 60 7.12 4.75 -6.19
CA SER A 60 8.35 3.94 -6.14
C SER A 60 9.55 4.60 -5.45
N ARG A 61 9.28 5.51 -4.50
CA ARG A 61 10.32 6.24 -3.75
C ARG A 61 11.16 5.33 -2.83
N HIS A 62 10.77 4.06 -2.65
CA HIS A 62 11.60 3.04 -1.98
C HIS A 62 12.84 2.65 -2.80
N MET A 63 12.90 3.06 -4.06
CA MET A 63 14.05 2.80 -4.95
C MET A 63 15.17 3.81 -4.77
N ASP A 64 14.87 5.03 -4.34
CA ASP A 64 15.79 6.17 -4.24
C ASP A 64 15.90 6.78 -2.83
N SER A 65 15.00 6.46 -1.91
CA SER A 65 15.01 6.95 -0.53
C SER A 65 15.14 5.82 0.49
N ARG A 66 16.20 5.86 1.26
CA ARG A 66 16.44 4.88 2.33
C ARG A 66 15.36 4.94 3.41
N VAL A 67 14.91 6.11 3.79
CA VAL A 67 13.84 6.29 4.81
C VAL A 67 12.52 5.69 4.33
N VAL A 68 12.17 5.86 3.05
CA VAL A 68 10.98 5.23 2.47
C VAL A 68 11.13 3.71 2.44
N TYR A 69 12.30 3.22 2.03
CA TYR A 69 12.59 1.79 2.03
C TYR A 69 12.48 1.19 3.43
N ASP A 70 13.13 1.79 4.43
CA ASP A 70 13.12 1.28 5.82
C ASP A 70 11.71 1.28 6.42
N LEU A 71 10.90 2.29 6.14
CA LEU A 71 9.50 2.32 6.57
C LEU A 71 8.67 1.25 5.84
N ALA A 72 8.85 1.08 4.53
CA ALA A 72 8.13 0.09 3.74
C ALA A 72 8.49 -1.36 4.11
N THR A 73 9.72 -1.58 4.56
CA THR A 73 10.24 -2.90 4.96
C THR A 73 10.31 -3.10 6.47
N HIS A 74 9.62 -2.24 7.22
CA HIS A 74 9.58 -2.36 8.68
C HIS A 74 9.13 -3.77 9.08
N PRO A 75 9.80 -4.44 10.07
CA PRO A 75 9.47 -5.81 10.47
C PRO A 75 8.00 -6.04 10.79
N ALA A 76 7.32 -5.03 11.37
CA ALA A 76 5.88 -5.11 11.66
C ALA A 76 5.03 -5.32 10.38
N ILE A 77 5.48 -4.86 9.22
CA ILE A 77 4.81 -5.07 7.93
C ILE A 77 5.26 -6.41 7.32
N VAL A 78 6.57 -6.59 7.18
CA VAL A 78 7.14 -7.74 6.44
C VAL A 78 6.84 -9.08 7.12
N ASP A 79 6.89 -9.16 8.45
CA ASP A 79 6.62 -10.41 9.17
C ASP A 79 5.15 -10.80 9.14
N ARG A 80 4.24 -9.80 9.21
CA ARG A 80 2.80 -10.06 9.03
C ARG A 80 2.48 -10.45 7.59
N ALA A 81 3.11 -9.79 6.62
CA ALA A 81 2.98 -10.18 5.21
C ALA A 81 3.47 -11.62 4.99
N ALA A 82 4.60 -12.00 5.59
CA ALA A 82 5.11 -13.36 5.50
C ALA A 82 4.18 -14.40 6.14
N SER A 83 3.42 -14.02 7.16
CA SER A 83 2.41 -14.92 7.76
C SER A 83 1.23 -15.19 6.82
N LEU A 84 0.95 -14.29 5.85
CA LEU A 84 -0.15 -14.41 4.90
C LEU A 84 0.29 -15.01 3.56
N TYR A 85 1.44 -14.59 3.05
CA TYR A 85 1.89 -14.89 1.68
C TYR A 85 3.15 -15.76 1.61
N GLY A 86 3.66 -16.19 2.77
CA GLY A 86 4.85 -17.04 2.86
C GLY A 86 6.17 -16.26 2.99
N PRO A 87 7.29 -16.99 3.11
CA PRO A 87 8.57 -16.42 3.54
C PRO A 87 9.33 -15.62 2.47
N HIS A 88 8.89 -15.65 1.23
CA HIS A 88 9.58 -15.03 0.10
C HIS A 88 8.78 -13.83 -0.40
N LEU A 89 9.27 -12.61 -0.15
CA LEU A 89 8.54 -11.37 -0.43
C LEU A 89 9.37 -10.40 -1.25
N ILE A 90 8.71 -9.80 -2.23
CA ILE A 90 9.26 -8.76 -3.11
C ILE A 90 8.44 -7.48 -2.91
N LEU A 91 9.12 -6.38 -2.56
CA LEU A 91 8.57 -5.03 -2.58
C LEU A 91 8.65 -4.53 -4.02
N TRP A 92 7.50 -4.38 -4.68
CA TRP A 92 7.49 -3.99 -6.08
C TRP A 92 7.04 -2.55 -6.32
N ALA A 93 6.30 -1.94 -5.38
CA ALA A 93 5.93 -0.54 -5.48
C ALA A 93 5.66 0.08 -4.11
N THR A 94 5.91 1.38 -4.00
CA THR A 94 5.37 2.25 -2.97
C THR A 94 4.69 3.43 -3.66
N ASN A 95 3.63 3.97 -3.06
CA ASN A 95 2.99 5.17 -3.59
C ASN A 95 2.51 6.07 -2.44
N PHE A 96 2.91 7.34 -2.47
CA PHE A 96 2.38 8.32 -1.54
C PHE A 96 1.06 8.88 -2.04
N PHE A 97 0.07 8.83 -1.19
CA PHE A 97 -1.24 9.43 -1.41
C PHE A 97 -1.36 10.69 -0.56
N LYS A 98 -1.11 11.83 -1.19
CA LYS A 98 -1.24 13.15 -0.58
C LYS A 98 -2.59 13.75 -0.94
N LYS A 99 -3.37 14.14 0.07
CA LYS A 99 -4.58 14.93 -0.11
C LYS A 99 -4.51 16.22 0.70
N ASP A 100 -4.28 17.32 0.04
CA ASP A 100 -4.43 18.65 0.63
C ASP A 100 -5.91 18.99 0.87
N PRO A 101 -6.24 20.02 1.65
CA PRO A 101 -7.61 20.52 1.79
C PRO A 101 -8.28 20.70 0.43
N GLY A 102 -9.49 20.17 0.25
CA GLY A 102 -10.21 20.17 -1.02
C GLY A 102 -9.76 19.08 -2.01
N GLY A 103 -8.81 18.23 -1.65
CA GLY A 103 -8.38 17.12 -2.51
C GLY A 103 -9.51 16.19 -2.90
N LEU A 104 -9.47 15.72 -4.16
CA LEU A 104 -10.55 14.95 -4.81
C LEU A 104 -10.79 13.59 -4.14
N ARG A 105 -12.01 13.08 -4.35
CA ARG A 105 -12.38 11.69 -4.07
C ARG A 105 -11.48 10.72 -4.87
N ILE A 106 -10.99 9.65 -4.22
CA ILE A 106 -10.57 8.44 -4.91
C ILE A 106 -11.79 7.53 -4.96
N PRO A 107 -12.27 7.13 -6.14
CA PRO A 107 -13.51 6.36 -6.27
C PRO A 107 -13.36 4.95 -5.69
N TRP A 108 -14.48 4.26 -5.48
CA TRP A 108 -14.47 2.84 -5.15
C TRP A 108 -13.76 2.04 -6.23
N HIS A 109 -12.79 1.23 -5.86
CA HIS A 109 -12.02 0.42 -6.80
C HIS A 109 -11.42 -0.81 -6.13
N GLN A 110 -10.99 -1.74 -6.97
CA GLN A 110 -10.11 -2.84 -6.62
C GLN A 110 -8.76 -2.60 -7.29
N ASP A 111 -7.69 -2.61 -6.52
CA ASP A 111 -6.34 -2.31 -6.99
C ASP A 111 -5.87 -3.21 -8.15
N GLN A 112 -6.32 -4.48 -8.14
CA GLN A 112 -6.00 -5.45 -9.19
C GLN A 112 -6.31 -4.95 -10.62
N ASN A 113 -7.29 -4.06 -10.78
CA ASN A 113 -7.70 -3.54 -12.08
C ASN A 113 -6.62 -2.70 -12.78
N TYR A 114 -5.62 -2.23 -12.03
CA TYR A 114 -4.63 -1.26 -12.51
C TYR A 114 -3.20 -1.81 -12.59
N TRP A 115 -2.94 -3.02 -12.11
CA TRP A 115 -1.57 -3.48 -11.89
C TRP A 115 -1.09 -4.48 -12.93
N PRO A 116 0.13 -4.29 -13.46
CA PRO A 116 0.72 -5.17 -14.45
C PRO A 116 1.37 -6.39 -13.77
N LEU A 117 0.59 -7.19 -13.04
CA LEU A 117 1.04 -8.40 -12.34
C LEU A 117 0.44 -9.66 -12.97
N GLU A 118 1.24 -10.71 -13.12
CA GLU A 118 0.81 -12.00 -13.65
C GLU A 118 1.46 -13.18 -12.86
N PRO A 119 0.65 -13.99 -12.12
CA PRO A 119 -0.74 -13.73 -11.73
C PRO A 119 -0.88 -12.48 -10.86
N ILE A 120 -2.11 -11.97 -10.73
CA ILE A 120 -2.37 -10.86 -9.83
C ILE A 120 -2.41 -11.39 -8.40
N VAL A 121 -1.29 -11.25 -7.68
CA VAL A 121 -1.16 -11.57 -6.26
C VAL A 121 -0.38 -10.45 -5.61
N ASN A 122 -1.01 -9.76 -4.69
CA ASN A 122 -0.41 -8.66 -3.95
C ASN A 122 -1.00 -8.51 -2.55
N LEU A 123 -0.18 -8.09 -1.61
CA LEU A 123 -0.60 -7.59 -0.31
C LEU A 123 -0.20 -6.13 -0.21
N SER A 124 -1.15 -5.26 0.07
CA SER A 124 -0.90 -3.86 0.35
C SER A 124 -0.86 -3.59 1.85
N ALA A 125 0.10 -2.76 2.29
CA ALA A 125 0.06 -2.11 3.59
C ALA A 125 -0.13 -0.61 3.38
N TRP A 126 -1.16 -0.02 3.98
CA TRP A 126 -1.38 1.42 3.93
C TRP A 126 -0.94 2.05 5.25
N VAL A 127 0.14 2.82 5.21
CA VAL A 127 0.81 3.42 6.38
C VAL A 127 0.42 4.89 6.48
N ALA A 128 -0.09 5.29 7.64
CA ALA A 128 -0.41 6.69 7.93
C ALA A 128 0.86 7.47 8.28
N ILE A 129 1.18 8.49 7.50
CA ILE A 129 2.26 9.45 7.79
C ILE A 129 1.70 10.62 8.61
N ASP A 130 0.56 11.16 8.20
CA ASP A 130 -0.22 12.14 8.98
C ASP A 130 -1.25 11.44 9.87
N ASP A 131 -1.90 12.18 10.76
CA ASP A 131 -3.12 11.72 11.44
C ASP A 131 -4.25 11.61 10.43
N VAL A 132 -4.88 10.44 10.36
CA VAL A 132 -5.88 10.08 9.33
C VAL A 132 -7.22 9.86 9.98
N LYS A 133 -8.20 10.71 9.61
CA LYS A 133 -9.56 10.72 10.14
C LYS A 133 -10.59 10.75 9.01
N ALA A 134 -11.85 10.53 9.35
CA ALA A 134 -12.94 10.61 8.37
C ALA A 134 -13.03 12.01 7.73
N ASP A 135 -12.81 13.09 8.49
CA ASP A 135 -12.87 14.46 8.00
C ASP A 135 -11.76 14.85 7.02
N ASN A 136 -10.55 14.24 7.18
CA ASN A 136 -9.44 14.47 6.25
C ASN A 136 -9.22 13.33 5.26
N SER A 137 -10.25 12.51 5.01
CA SER A 137 -10.26 11.53 3.93
C SER A 137 -9.51 10.23 4.26
N CYS A 138 -9.87 9.57 5.37
CA CYS A 138 -9.38 8.21 5.64
C CYS A 138 -9.76 7.26 4.50
N VAL A 139 -9.04 6.15 4.38
CA VAL A 139 -9.45 5.07 3.50
C VAL A 139 -10.70 4.40 4.08
N GLN A 140 -11.70 4.18 3.23
CA GLN A 140 -12.87 3.39 3.55
C GLN A 140 -12.80 2.07 2.80
N ILE A 141 -13.17 0.99 3.44
CA ILE A 141 -13.12 -0.37 2.89
C ILE A 141 -14.45 -1.09 3.07
N ILE A 142 -14.73 -2.07 2.21
CA ILE A 142 -15.88 -2.96 2.37
C ILE A 142 -15.37 -4.35 2.74
N PRO A 143 -15.49 -4.78 4.03
CA PRO A 143 -15.05 -6.10 4.47
C PRO A 143 -15.65 -7.24 3.65
N GLY A 144 -14.82 -8.23 3.28
CA GLY A 144 -15.26 -9.42 2.52
C GLY A 144 -15.43 -9.20 1.02
N SER A 145 -15.37 -7.97 0.52
CA SER A 145 -15.55 -7.65 -0.91
C SER A 145 -14.46 -8.25 -1.82
N HIS A 146 -13.29 -8.57 -1.29
CA HIS A 146 -12.18 -9.20 -2.02
C HIS A 146 -12.50 -10.61 -2.56
N LYS A 147 -13.60 -11.23 -2.10
CA LYS A 147 -14.05 -12.54 -2.58
C LYS A 147 -14.63 -12.50 -4.00
N HIS A 148 -14.93 -11.30 -4.50
CA HIS A 148 -15.52 -11.10 -5.81
C HIS A 148 -14.72 -10.06 -6.60
N VAL A 149 -14.62 -10.27 -7.92
CA VAL A 149 -14.13 -9.25 -8.85
C VAL A 149 -15.32 -8.42 -9.29
N VAL A 150 -15.23 -7.10 -9.10
CA VAL A 150 -16.27 -6.14 -9.47
C VAL A 150 -15.89 -5.51 -10.80
N PRO A 151 -16.81 -5.43 -11.79
CA PRO A 151 -16.58 -4.66 -13.02
C PRO A 151 -16.27 -3.22 -12.72
N HIS A 152 -15.39 -2.61 -13.52
CA HIS A 152 -15.09 -1.18 -13.44
C HIS A 152 -15.68 -0.47 -14.64
N ILE A 153 -16.18 0.73 -14.42
CA ILE A 153 -16.78 1.63 -15.41
C ILE A 153 -16.03 2.94 -15.45
N ARG A 154 -16.13 3.67 -16.55
CA ARG A 154 -15.50 4.99 -16.67
C ARG A 154 -16.07 5.98 -15.64
N ALA A 155 -15.19 6.70 -14.99
CA ALA A 155 -15.51 7.72 -13.99
C ALA A 155 -14.95 9.10 -14.42
N GLU A 156 -15.68 10.17 -14.09
CA GLU A 156 -15.28 11.55 -14.35
C GLU A 156 -15.30 12.38 -13.05
N GLY A 157 -14.45 13.39 -12.97
CA GLY A 157 -14.39 14.27 -11.80
C GLY A 157 -13.81 13.64 -10.53
N VAL A 158 -13.08 12.54 -10.68
CA VAL A 158 -12.40 11.79 -9.60
C VAL A 158 -10.91 11.61 -9.90
N ALA A 159 -10.16 11.11 -8.93
CA ALA A 159 -8.72 10.96 -9.08
C ALA A 159 -8.29 9.86 -10.07
N PHE A 160 -9.17 8.90 -10.38
CA PHE A 160 -8.92 7.80 -11.31
C PHE A 160 -9.88 7.89 -12.50
N SER A 161 -9.50 7.30 -13.63
CA SER A 161 -10.35 7.29 -14.85
C SER A 161 -11.47 6.26 -14.80
N GLU A 162 -11.45 5.36 -13.84
CA GLU A 162 -12.41 4.26 -13.66
C GLU A 162 -12.83 4.12 -12.21
N GLU A 163 -14.01 3.57 -11.97
CA GLU A 163 -14.53 3.20 -10.67
C GLU A 163 -15.23 1.83 -10.71
N ALA A 164 -15.27 1.14 -9.59
CA ALA A 164 -16.06 -0.09 -9.46
C ALA A 164 -17.54 0.22 -9.70
N ASP A 165 -18.22 -0.59 -10.53
CA ASP A 165 -19.63 -0.40 -10.84
C ASP A 165 -20.50 -0.56 -9.57
N PRO A 166 -21.19 0.50 -9.13
CA PRO A 166 -21.95 0.51 -7.89
C PRO A 166 -23.14 -0.48 -7.88
N GLN A 167 -23.49 -1.07 -9.00
CA GLN A 167 -24.52 -2.10 -9.05
C GLN A 167 -24.07 -3.44 -8.42
N TYR A 168 -22.77 -3.64 -8.22
CA TYR A 168 -22.19 -4.92 -7.76
C TYR A 168 -21.74 -4.94 -6.31
N PHE A 169 -21.94 -3.85 -5.54
CA PHE A 169 -21.58 -3.81 -4.13
C PHE A 169 -22.46 -2.85 -3.33
N ASP A 170 -22.53 -3.06 -2.01
CA ASP A 170 -23.22 -2.17 -1.09
C ASP A 170 -22.21 -1.29 -0.33
N ALA A 171 -22.14 -0.01 -0.69
CA ALA A 171 -21.30 0.96 0.00
C ALA A 171 -21.77 1.27 1.44
N GLY A 172 -22.98 0.87 1.83
CA GLY A 172 -23.50 1.04 3.20
C GLY A 172 -22.78 0.18 4.24
N SER A 173 -22.14 -0.91 3.80
CA SER A 173 -21.37 -1.83 4.66
C SER A 173 -19.91 -1.39 4.90
N ARG A 174 -19.53 -0.21 4.43
CA ARG A 174 -18.16 0.30 4.58
C ARG A 174 -17.78 0.58 6.03
N ILE A 175 -16.47 0.51 6.28
CA ILE A 175 -15.86 0.95 7.53
C ILE A 175 -14.75 1.96 7.26
N ASP A 176 -14.57 2.88 8.19
CA ASP A 176 -13.54 3.93 8.14
C ASP A 176 -12.24 3.41 8.75
N MET A 177 -11.15 3.48 8.00
CA MET A 177 -9.81 3.13 8.46
C MET A 177 -9.11 4.38 9.00
N GLU A 178 -9.56 4.84 10.17
CA GLU A 178 -8.88 5.91 10.89
C GLU A 178 -7.59 5.41 11.52
N LEU A 179 -6.49 6.14 11.33
CA LEU A 179 -5.14 5.74 11.75
C LEU A 179 -4.41 6.91 12.40
N ARG A 180 -3.68 6.62 13.45
CA ARG A 180 -2.68 7.54 14.02
C ARG A 180 -1.40 7.51 13.18
N PRO A 181 -0.56 8.56 13.21
CA PRO A 181 0.75 8.53 12.56
C PRO A 181 1.56 7.31 12.99
N GLY A 182 2.12 6.58 12.02
CA GLY A 182 2.87 5.34 12.24
C GLY A 182 2.02 4.07 12.31
N GLU A 183 0.69 4.16 12.29
CA GLU A 183 -0.17 2.99 12.15
C GLU A 183 -0.37 2.60 10.68
N PHE A 184 -0.64 1.32 10.45
CA PHE A 184 -0.97 0.78 9.14
C PHE A 184 -2.03 -0.31 9.23
N PHE A 185 -2.68 -0.60 8.11
CA PHE A 185 -3.47 -1.80 7.91
C PHE A 185 -3.03 -2.53 6.65
N LEU A 186 -3.24 -3.86 6.65
CA LEU A 186 -3.01 -4.74 5.50
C LEU A 186 -4.31 -4.95 4.75
N PHE A 187 -4.26 -5.05 3.42
CA PHE A 187 -5.42 -5.38 2.61
C PHE A 187 -5.06 -6.13 1.32
N ASN A 188 -6.02 -6.94 0.88
CA ASN A 188 -5.93 -7.72 -0.35
C ASN A 188 -6.16 -6.86 -1.59
N GLU A 189 -5.52 -7.19 -2.70
CA GLU A 189 -5.61 -6.47 -3.98
C GLU A 189 -7.03 -6.34 -4.56
N LYS A 190 -7.95 -7.21 -4.13
CA LYS A 190 -9.36 -7.21 -4.54
C LYS A 190 -10.29 -6.55 -3.52
N LEU A 191 -9.78 -6.05 -2.40
CA LEU A 191 -10.63 -5.37 -1.43
C LEU A 191 -11.14 -4.06 -2.03
N LEU A 192 -12.46 -3.88 -2.09
CA LEU A 192 -13.07 -2.61 -2.46
C LEU A 192 -12.71 -1.55 -1.44
N HIS A 193 -12.09 -0.47 -1.92
CA HIS A 193 -11.72 0.65 -1.09
C HIS A 193 -11.81 1.97 -1.84
N HIS A 194 -11.94 3.05 -1.10
CA HIS A 194 -11.99 4.40 -1.63
C HIS A 194 -11.57 5.42 -0.57
N SER A 195 -11.63 6.71 -0.90
CA SER A 195 -11.54 7.78 0.09
C SER A 195 -12.31 9.02 -0.37
N GLU A 196 -13.08 9.60 0.54
CA GLU A 196 -13.85 10.83 0.32
C GLU A 196 -12.95 12.03 -0.01
N PRO A 197 -13.48 13.15 -0.51
CA PRO A 197 -12.73 14.40 -0.58
C PRO A 197 -12.21 14.81 0.82
N ASN A 198 -11.04 15.44 0.87
CA ASN A 198 -10.56 16.02 2.12
C ASN A 198 -11.35 17.31 2.43
N ARG A 199 -12.23 17.22 3.40
CA ARG A 199 -13.10 18.35 3.83
C ARG A 199 -12.53 19.13 5.00
N SER A 200 -11.38 18.70 5.55
CA SER A 200 -10.71 19.37 6.63
C SER A 200 -9.78 20.49 6.14
N ASN A 201 -9.18 21.20 7.07
CA ASN A 201 -8.12 22.18 6.81
C ASN A 201 -6.71 21.57 6.96
N ARG A 202 -6.60 20.25 7.09
CA ARG A 202 -5.34 19.51 7.30
C ARG A 202 -5.01 18.65 6.08
N ARG A 203 -3.74 18.54 5.75
CA ARG A 203 -3.24 17.55 4.79
C ARG A 203 -3.49 16.12 5.31
N ARG A 204 -3.67 15.18 4.41
CA ARG A 204 -3.60 13.75 4.67
C ARG A 204 -2.52 13.13 3.78
N LEU A 205 -1.45 12.65 4.39
CA LEU A 205 -0.38 11.90 3.72
C LEU A 205 -0.36 10.48 4.24
N GLY A 206 -0.45 9.52 3.34
CA GLY A 206 -0.26 8.11 3.59
C GLY A 206 0.59 7.47 2.51
N MET A 207 1.17 6.31 2.82
CA MET A 207 1.98 5.54 1.89
C MET A 207 1.42 4.13 1.73
N SER A 208 1.14 3.72 0.50
CA SER A 208 0.88 2.32 0.17
C SER A 208 2.19 1.60 -0.09
N VAL A 209 2.38 0.46 0.54
CA VAL A 209 3.48 -0.49 0.36
C VAL A 209 2.91 -1.72 -0.32
N ARG A 210 3.47 -2.14 -1.45
CA ARG A 210 2.94 -3.23 -2.27
C ARG A 210 3.92 -4.38 -2.33
N LEU A 211 3.54 -5.49 -1.70
CA LEU A 211 4.34 -6.69 -1.59
C LEU A 211 3.73 -7.80 -2.47
N THR A 212 4.60 -8.53 -3.14
CA THR A 212 4.22 -9.73 -3.90
C THR A 212 5.19 -10.88 -3.63
N ILE A 213 5.00 -12.00 -4.29
CA ILE A 213 5.79 -13.23 -4.14
C ILE A 213 6.52 -13.58 -5.44
N PRO A 214 7.59 -14.39 -5.42
CA PRO A 214 8.45 -14.63 -6.58
C PRO A 214 7.77 -15.24 -7.81
N ILE A 215 6.65 -15.96 -7.65
CA ILE A 215 5.91 -16.54 -8.79
C ILE A 215 5.21 -15.48 -9.66
N VAL A 216 5.13 -14.23 -9.18
CA VAL A 216 4.49 -13.12 -9.89
C VAL A 216 5.49 -12.44 -10.80
N LYS A 217 5.16 -12.38 -12.10
CA LYS A 217 5.86 -11.55 -13.06
C LYS A 217 5.29 -10.14 -13.02
N ILE A 218 6.15 -9.16 -12.78
CA ILE A 218 5.81 -7.75 -12.77
C ILE A 218 6.09 -7.19 -14.16
N GLY A 219 5.12 -6.52 -14.78
CA GLY A 219 5.31 -5.79 -16.03
C GLY A 219 6.08 -4.50 -15.81
N GLN A 220 7.39 -4.61 -15.54
CA GLN A 220 8.22 -3.52 -15.02
C GLN A 220 8.43 -2.35 -15.98
N ASP A 221 8.07 -2.50 -17.27
CA ASP A 221 8.12 -1.42 -18.26
C ASP A 221 6.71 -1.03 -18.75
N ILE A 222 5.65 -1.51 -18.06
CA ILE A 222 4.25 -1.28 -18.40
C ILE A 222 3.64 -0.31 -17.39
N SER A 223 2.87 0.68 -17.87
CA SER A 223 2.11 1.59 -16.99
C SER A 223 1.30 0.81 -15.92
N PRO A 224 1.24 1.28 -14.67
CA PRO A 224 1.71 2.57 -14.14
C PRO A 224 3.20 2.62 -13.77
N LEU A 225 3.96 1.57 -14.05
CA LEU A 225 5.41 1.57 -13.84
C LEU A 225 6.10 2.27 -15.01
N HIS A 226 7.34 2.70 -14.79
CA HIS A 226 8.15 3.41 -15.79
C HIS A 226 9.28 2.51 -16.31
N PRO A 227 9.81 2.77 -17.51
CA PRO A 227 10.98 2.04 -18.02
C PRO A 227 12.15 2.10 -17.05
N GLY A 228 12.77 0.94 -16.79
CA GLY A 228 13.84 0.82 -15.80
C GLY A 228 13.39 0.57 -14.36
N HIS A 229 12.08 0.45 -14.11
CA HIS A 229 11.59 0.09 -12.78
C HIS A 229 12.20 -1.22 -12.29
N CYS A 230 12.63 -1.24 -11.03
CA CYS A 230 13.12 -2.42 -10.33
C CYS A 230 12.28 -2.68 -9.07
N ALA A 231 12.20 -3.94 -8.67
CA ALA A 231 11.67 -4.33 -7.38
C ALA A 231 12.82 -4.61 -6.40
N VAL A 232 12.50 -4.87 -5.13
CA VAL A 232 13.49 -5.23 -4.11
C VAL A 232 13.05 -6.52 -3.42
N LEU A 233 13.95 -7.51 -3.37
CA LEU A 233 13.72 -8.69 -2.52
C LEU A 233 13.88 -8.27 -1.06
N VAL A 234 12.79 -8.33 -0.28
CA VAL A 234 12.78 -7.87 1.11
C VAL A 234 12.85 -9.01 2.12
N ARG A 235 12.53 -10.23 1.68
CA ARG A 235 12.62 -11.43 2.52
C ARG A 235 12.78 -12.69 1.67
N GLY A 236 13.57 -13.67 2.16
CA GLY A 236 13.69 -14.99 1.54
C GLY A 236 14.50 -14.98 0.25
N GLU A 237 14.02 -15.68 -0.78
CA GLU A 237 14.71 -15.90 -2.04
C GLU A 237 13.76 -15.62 -3.22
N ASP A 238 14.27 -15.02 -4.30
CA ASP A 238 13.61 -14.97 -5.60
C ASP A 238 14.01 -16.21 -6.42
N TYR A 239 13.29 -17.31 -6.20
CA TYR A 239 13.57 -18.60 -6.84
C TYR A 239 13.08 -18.68 -8.30
N MET A 240 12.31 -17.70 -8.77
CA MET A 240 11.82 -17.67 -10.17
C MET A 240 12.68 -16.80 -11.07
N GLY A 241 13.27 -15.75 -10.54
CA GLY A 241 14.10 -14.82 -11.31
C GLY A 241 13.36 -14.10 -12.44
N PHE A 242 12.05 -13.88 -12.31
CA PHE A 242 11.23 -13.24 -13.35
C PHE A 242 11.42 -11.73 -13.41
N ASN A 243 11.84 -11.13 -12.31
CA ASN A 243 11.79 -9.68 -12.12
C ASN A 243 13.17 -9.05 -12.02
N ARG A 244 13.34 -7.84 -12.53
CA ARG A 244 14.53 -7.04 -12.26
C ARG A 244 14.50 -6.61 -10.80
N LEU A 245 15.53 -6.99 -10.07
CA LEU A 245 15.71 -6.61 -8.68
C LEU A 245 16.87 -5.62 -8.56
N GLN A 246 16.76 -4.72 -7.61
CA GLN A 246 17.87 -3.87 -7.17
C GLN A 246 18.18 -4.07 -5.69
N ALA A 247 19.36 -3.68 -5.27
CA ALA A 247 19.70 -3.58 -3.85
C ALA A 247 18.90 -2.43 -3.19
N PRO A 248 18.68 -2.49 -1.87
CA PRO A 248 18.12 -1.36 -1.13
C PRO A 248 18.93 -0.08 -1.37
N PRO A 249 18.27 1.11 -1.40
CA PRO A 249 18.97 2.36 -1.59
C PRO A 249 19.96 2.62 -0.44
N VAL A 250 21.14 3.16 -0.78
CA VAL A 250 22.18 3.51 0.18
C VAL A 250 22.13 5.01 0.46
N GLY A 251 21.79 5.38 1.68
CA GLY A 251 21.78 6.76 2.12
C GLY A 251 20.63 7.61 1.55
N GLY A 252 20.35 8.76 2.12
CA GLY A 252 19.34 9.74 1.70
C GLY A 252 18.97 10.65 2.83
#